data_4c55fff951eadae4415a8d1a4db1db5d
#
_entry.id   4c55fff951eadae4415a8d1a4db1db5d
#
_cell.length_a   1.000
_cell.length_b   1.000
_cell.length_c   1.000
_cell.angle_alpha   90.00
_cell.angle_beta   90.00
_cell.angle_gamma   90.00
#
_symmetry.space_group_name_H-M   'P 1'
#
loop_
_entity.id
_entity.type
_entity.pdbx_description
1 polymer ?
#
loop_
_entity_poly.entity_id
_entity_poly.type
_entity_poly.pdbx_seq_one_letter_code
_entity_poly.pdbx_strand_id
1 'polypeptide(L)'
;MNNQSISVAAVTNRQAASLRSTRTMTMISLLAAVSFVLSFLEFPVPLSPSFARMDLSDFPALVGAMTMGPWAGVLVELVKNLLGLLSTSTGGVGELSNFLMGGAMVYLAGMIYYKNHRPAWLACLTGAIGMAIMAAVTNYFILLPLFETFMPLDALIASFAEFIPFIHTKLDVVLWNAIPFNLLKGLGIALVTLVVYPKLTPVLRGTNKGR
;
A
#
# COMPACT_ATOMS: atom_id res chain seq x y z
N MET A 1 -24.31 -1.98 -28.57
CA MET A 1 -23.39 -2.34 -27.45
C MET A 1 -21.99 -1.96 -27.89
N ASN A 2 -21.32 -1.11 -27.11
CA ASN A 2 -20.11 -0.39 -27.54
C ASN A 2 -18.87 -1.32 -27.42
N ASN A 3 -17.99 -1.34 -28.41
CA ASN A 3 -16.76 -2.16 -28.43
C ASN A 3 -15.88 -1.98 -27.16
N GLN A 4 -15.97 -0.84 -26.49
CA GLN A 4 -15.26 -0.59 -25.24
C GLN A 4 -15.79 -1.42 -24.05
N SER A 5 -17.10 -1.62 -23.94
CA SER A 5 -17.68 -2.42 -22.87
C SER A 5 -17.35 -3.91 -22.98
N ILE A 6 -17.24 -4.43 -24.21
CA ILE A 6 -16.82 -5.82 -24.47
C ILE A 6 -15.33 -6.01 -24.12
N SER A 7 -14.50 -5.02 -24.43
CA SER A 7 -13.06 -5.03 -24.11
C SER A 7 -12.82 -5.03 -22.59
N VAL A 8 -13.52 -4.17 -21.86
CA VAL A 8 -13.39 -4.09 -20.39
C VAL A 8 -13.85 -5.40 -19.71
N ALA A 9 -14.97 -5.94 -20.12
CA ALA A 9 -15.49 -7.21 -19.59
C ALA A 9 -14.57 -8.39 -19.87
N ALA A 10 -13.98 -8.47 -21.06
CA ALA A 10 -13.02 -9.51 -21.41
C ALA A 10 -11.70 -9.43 -20.62
N VAL A 11 -11.22 -8.20 -20.35
CA VAL A 11 -10.02 -7.97 -19.52
C VAL A 11 -10.30 -8.35 -18.07
N THR A 12 -11.46 -7.99 -17.54
CA THR A 12 -11.87 -8.32 -16.16
C THR A 12 -12.03 -9.82 -15.98
N ASN A 13 -12.61 -10.51 -16.97
CA ASN A 13 -12.78 -11.98 -16.92
C ASN A 13 -11.43 -12.72 -17.00
N ARG A 14 -10.49 -12.27 -17.82
CA ARG A 14 -9.13 -12.84 -17.87
C ARG A 14 -8.37 -12.64 -16.56
N GLN A 15 -8.52 -11.51 -15.90
CA GLN A 15 -7.91 -11.29 -14.58
C GLN A 15 -8.55 -12.16 -13.50
N ALA A 16 -9.86 -12.29 -13.48
CA ALA A 16 -10.55 -13.18 -12.54
C ALA A 16 -10.14 -14.65 -12.72
N ALA A 17 -9.96 -15.11 -13.96
CA ALA A 17 -9.48 -16.47 -14.27
C ALA A 17 -8.00 -16.64 -13.83
N SER A 18 -7.16 -15.62 -14.01
CA SER A 18 -5.76 -15.64 -13.57
C SER A 18 -5.65 -15.70 -12.05
N LEU A 19 -6.47 -14.96 -11.32
CA LEU A 19 -6.49 -14.98 -9.84
C LEU A 19 -6.97 -16.33 -9.28
N ARG A 20 -7.78 -17.09 -10.02
CA ARG A 20 -8.25 -18.44 -9.62
C ARG A 20 -7.22 -19.55 -9.85
N SER A 21 -6.12 -19.26 -10.49
CA SER A 21 -5.04 -20.23 -10.68
C SER A 21 -4.42 -20.59 -9.32
N THR A 22 -4.27 -21.89 -9.02
CA THR A 22 -3.65 -22.38 -7.78
C THR A 22 -2.29 -21.75 -7.55
N ARG A 23 -1.49 -21.61 -8.60
CA ARG A 23 -0.18 -20.95 -8.53
C ARG A 23 -0.29 -19.51 -8.06
N THR A 24 -1.21 -18.73 -8.64
CA THR A 24 -1.40 -17.32 -8.25
C THR A 24 -1.86 -17.20 -6.81
N MET A 25 -2.79 -18.06 -6.37
CA MET A 25 -3.27 -18.07 -4.98
C MET A 25 -2.14 -18.41 -4.00
N THR A 26 -1.32 -19.43 -4.30
CA THR A 26 -0.15 -19.76 -3.48
C THR A 26 0.85 -18.62 -3.40
N MET A 27 1.10 -17.94 -4.52
CA MET A 27 2.01 -16.78 -4.53
C MET A 27 1.46 -15.59 -3.73
N ILE A 28 0.16 -15.31 -3.83
CA ILE A 28 -0.49 -14.26 -3.01
C ILE A 28 -0.36 -14.59 -1.53
N SER A 29 -0.63 -15.84 -1.13
CA SER A 29 -0.52 -16.27 0.27
C SER A 29 0.91 -16.17 0.79
N LEU A 30 1.90 -16.57 -0.01
CA LEU A 30 3.31 -16.47 0.35
C LEU A 30 3.75 -15.01 0.50
N LEU A 31 3.39 -14.16 -0.47
CA LEU A 31 3.72 -12.73 -0.42
C LEU A 31 3.02 -12.04 0.77
N ALA A 32 1.78 -12.40 1.08
CA ALA A 32 1.06 -11.89 2.23
C ALA A 32 1.72 -12.30 3.55
N ALA A 33 2.18 -13.55 3.67
CA ALA A 33 2.91 -14.02 4.84
C ALA A 33 4.24 -13.27 5.02
N VAL A 34 5.00 -13.07 3.93
CA VAL A 34 6.24 -12.27 3.97
C VAL A 34 5.94 -10.81 4.32
N SER A 35 4.88 -10.22 3.74
CA SER A 35 4.42 -8.87 4.09
C SER A 35 4.09 -8.75 5.57
N PHE A 36 3.36 -9.71 6.12
CA PHE A 36 3.01 -9.74 7.53
C PHE A 36 4.24 -9.84 8.43
N VAL A 37 5.22 -10.67 8.10
CA VAL A 37 6.49 -10.73 8.86
C VAL A 37 7.25 -9.40 8.78
N LEU A 38 7.28 -8.77 7.61
CA LEU A 38 7.95 -7.47 7.43
C LEU A 38 7.25 -6.33 8.18
N SER A 39 5.95 -6.45 8.49
CA SER A 39 5.24 -5.43 9.28
C SER A 39 5.74 -5.34 10.73
N PHE A 40 6.38 -6.37 11.26
CA PHE A 40 7.02 -6.30 12.58
C PHE A 40 8.38 -5.58 12.57
N LEU A 41 8.96 -5.33 11.39
CA LEU A 41 10.19 -4.56 11.23
C LEU A 41 9.85 -3.07 11.07
N GLU A 42 9.28 -2.51 12.11
CA GLU A 42 8.90 -1.10 12.17
C GLU A 42 10.05 -0.24 12.67
N PHE A 43 10.21 0.94 12.08
CA PHE A 43 11.13 1.95 12.56
C PHE A 43 10.41 3.29 12.73
N PRO A 44 10.73 4.02 13.80
CA PRO A 44 10.15 5.33 14.02
C PRO A 44 10.66 6.30 12.95
N VAL A 45 9.78 7.19 12.52
CA VAL A 45 10.15 8.26 11.59
C VAL A 45 10.38 9.53 12.39
N PRO A 46 11.52 10.21 12.18
CA PRO A 46 11.76 11.51 12.77
C PRO A 46 10.63 12.49 12.42
N LEU A 47 10.27 13.37 13.34
CA LEU A 47 9.24 14.41 13.18
C LEU A 47 7.79 13.86 13.11
N SER A 48 7.55 12.65 13.63
CA SER A 48 6.20 12.10 13.75
C SER A 48 5.97 11.52 15.15
N PRO A 49 4.73 11.54 15.65
CA PRO A 49 4.39 10.90 16.92
C PRO A 49 4.77 9.41 16.95
N SER A 50 4.99 8.87 18.14
CA SER A 50 5.48 7.49 18.36
C SER A 50 4.61 6.39 17.76
N PHE A 51 3.35 6.67 17.46
CA PHE A 51 2.42 5.75 16.80
C PHE A 51 2.56 5.76 15.26
N ALA A 52 3.22 6.77 14.67
CA ALA A 52 3.49 6.84 13.24
C ALA A 52 4.81 6.11 12.94
N ARG A 53 4.70 4.84 12.59
CA ARG A 53 5.85 3.98 12.29
C ARG A 53 5.88 3.64 10.81
N MET A 54 7.08 3.48 10.29
CA MET A 54 7.33 3.07 8.91
C MET A 54 7.80 1.62 8.90
N ASP A 55 7.30 0.84 7.94
CA ASP A 55 7.68 -0.54 7.69
C ASP A 55 7.86 -0.78 6.18
N LEU A 56 8.39 -1.94 5.82
CA LEU A 56 8.56 -2.38 4.43
C LEU A 56 7.53 -3.42 3.99
N SER A 57 6.45 -3.59 4.74
CA SER A 57 5.45 -4.63 4.51
C SER A 57 4.69 -4.50 3.17
N ASP A 58 4.60 -3.29 2.62
CA ASP A 58 3.93 -3.06 1.33
C ASP A 58 4.81 -3.46 0.12
N PHE A 59 6.13 -3.71 0.33
CA PHE A 59 7.06 -4.13 -0.73
C PHE A 59 6.64 -5.44 -1.41
N PRO A 60 6.35 -6.56 -0.70
CA PRO A 60 5.92 -7.79 -1.37
C PRO A 60 4.58 -7.65 -2.09
N ALA A 61 3.67 -6.83 -1.57
CA ALA A 61 2.40 -6.53 -2.20
C ALA A 61 2.59 -5.77 -3.53
N LEU A 62 3.51 -4.80 -3.55
CA LEU A 62 3.88 -4.06 -4.76
C LEU A 62 4.50 -4.98 -5.80
N VAL A 63 5.39 -5.89 -5.41
CA VAL A 63 5.95 -6.93 -6.28
C VAL A 63 4.83 -7.83 -6.82
N GLY A 64 3.88 -8.24 -6.00
CA GLY A 64 2.69 -9.00 -6.40
C GLY A 64 1.85 -8.27 -7.45
N ALA A 65 1.60 -6.97 -7.25
CA ALA A 65 0.87 -6.14 -8.21
C ALA A 65 1.58 -6.03 -9.56
N MET A 66 2.90 -5.89 -9.56
CA MET A 66 3.70 -5.76 -10.79
C MET A 66 3.86 -7.08 -11.53
N THR A 67 3.79 -8.23 -10.85
CA THR A 67 3.97 -9.55 -11.47
C THR A 67 2.68 -10.23 -11.87
N MET A 68 1.64 -10.13 -11.05
CA MET A 68 0.37 -10.87 -11.18
C MET A 68 -0.83 -9.95 -11.46
N GLY A 69 -0.61 -8.63 -11.40
CA GLY A 69 -1.63 -7.62 -11.68
C GLY A 69 -2.14 -6.90 -10.43
N PRO A 70 -2.84 -5.76 -10.63
CA PRO A 70 -3.19 -4.84 -9.55
C PRO A 70 -4.00 -5.49 -8.43
N TRP A 71 -4.96 -6.33 -8.76
CA TRP A 71 -5.81 -7.00 -7.77
C TRP A 71 -5.05 -8.03 -6.94
N ALA A 72 -3.99 -8.66 -7.49
CA ALA A 72 -3.15 -9.56 -6.71
C ALA A 72 -2.41 -8.80 -5.60
N GLY A 73 -1.87 -7.62 -5.90
CA GLY A 73 -1.28 -6.75 -4.88
C GLY A 73 -2.27 -6.32 -3.82
N VAL A 74 -3.48 -5.91 -4.22
CA VAL A 74 -4.55 -5.53 -3.27
C VAL A 74 -4.95 -6.71 -2.37
N LEU A 75 -5.00 -7.93 -2.89
CA LEU A 75 -5.27 -9.13 -2.08
C LEU A 75 -4.13 -9.42 -1.09
N VAL A 76 -2.88 -9.22 -1.47
CA VAL A 76 -1.74 -9.33 -0.54
C VAL A 76 -1.88 -8.31 0.59
N GLU A 77 -2.19 -7.04 0.27
CA GLU A 77 -2.46 -5.99 1.25
C GLU A 77 -3.62 -6.35 2.18
N LEU A 78 -4.73 -6.85 1.62
CA LEU A 78 -5.89 -7.24 2.41
C LEU A 78 -5.52 -8.34 3.42
N VAL A 79 -4.90 -9.42 2.95
CA VAL A 79 -4.55 -10.57 3.82
C VAL A 79 -3.53 -10.15 4.87
N LYS A 80 -2.50 -9.38 4.51
CA LYS A 80 -1.52 -8.84 5.45
C LYS A 80 -2.19 -8.05 6.58
N ASN A 81 -3.07 -7.12 6.23
CA ASN A 81 -3.72 -6.26 7.22
C ASN A 81 -4.78 -7.01 8.05
N LEU A 82 -5.46 -8.02 7.48
CA LEU A 82 -6.32 -8.92 8.26
C LEU A 82 -5.52 -9.74 9.28
N LEU A 83 -4.34 -10.23 8.92
CA LEU A 83 -3.44 -10.89 9.86
C LEU A 83 -2.93 -9.91 10.93
N GLY A 84 -2.65 -8.66 10.56
CA GLY A 84 -2.25 -7.58 11.46
C GLY A 84 -3.24 -7.31 12.58
N LEU A 85 -4.55 -7.51 12.33
CA LEU A 85 -5.58 -7.37 13.36
C LEU A 85 -5.35 -8.28 14.59
N LEU A 86 -4.63 -9.40 14.42
CA LEU A 86 -4.31 -10.31 15.52
C LEU A 86 -3.32 -9.70 16.53
N SER A 87 -2.55 -8.70 16.12
CA SER A 87 -1.52 -8.02 16.91
C SER A 87 -1.71 -6.51 16.98
N THR A 88 -2.93 -6.03 16.70
CA THR A 88 -3.20 -4.59 16.63
C THR A 88 -3.02 -3.89 17.98
N SER A 89 -2.33 -2.75 17.96
CA SER A 89 -2.22 -1.82 19.09
C SER A 89 -3.18 -0.62 18.96
N THR A 90 -3.85 -0.47 17.82
CA THR A 90 -4.68 0.69 17.44
C THR A 90 -6.16 0.33 17.30
N GLY A 91 -6.57 -0.87 17.77
CA GLY A 91 -7.95 -1.33 17.61
C GLY A 91 -8.40 -1.52 16.15
N GLY A 92 -7.45 -1.77 15.24
CA GLY A 92 -7.74 -1.99 13.81
C GLY A 92 -7.68 -0.72 12.95
N VAL A 93 -7.56 0.45 13.56
CA VAL A 93 -7.50 1.74 12.82
C VAL A 93 -6.26 1.84 11.96
N GLY A 94 -5.12 1.41 12.51
CA GLY A 94 -3.84 1.38 11.82
C GLY A 94 -3.85 0.43 10.62
N GLU A 95 -4.40 -0.77 10.80
CA GLU A 95 -4.49 -1.79 9.76
C GLU A 95 -5.44 -1.36 8.63
N LEU A 96 -6.59 -0.74 8.97
CA LEU A 96 -7.50 -0.17 7.97
C LEU A 96 -6.80 0.92 7.17
N SER A 97 -6.11 1.83 7.85
CA SER A 97 -5.33 2.90 7.23
C SER A 97 -4.28 2.34 6.27
N ASN A 98 -3.47 1.40 6.75
CA ASN A 98 -2.41 0.78 5.97
C ASN A 98 -2.97 0.05 4.74
N PHE A 99 -4.09 -0.66 4.88
CA PHE A 99 -4.79 -1.29 3.76
C PHE A 99 -5.26 -0.29 2.70
N LEU A 100 -5.88 0.82 3.11
CA LEU A 100 -6.39 1.82 2.16
C LEU A 100 -5.25 2.51 1.40
N MET A 101 -4.19 2.91 2.11
CA MET A 101 -3.05 3.61 1.54
C MET A 101 -2.16 2.67 0.71
N GLY A 102 -1.79 1.50 1.26
CA GLY A 102 -1.01 0.48 0.58
C GLY A 102 -1.77 -0.12 -0.61
N GLY A 103 -3.08 -0.39 -0.44
CA GLY A 103 -3.96 -0.85 -1.52
C GLY A 103 -4.02 0.12 -2.70
N ALA A 104 -4.12 1.42 -2.45
CA ALA A 104 -4.07 2.45 -3.50
C ALA A 104 -2.71 2.45 -4.22
N MET A 105 -1.60 2.37 -3.47
CA MET A 105 -0.25 2.30 -4.03
C MET A 105 -0.10 1.11 -4.98
N VAL A 106 -0.39 -0.09 -4.49
CA VAL A 106 -0.16 -1.32 -5.26
C VAL A 106 -1.11 -1.45 -6.44
N TYR A 107 -2.36 -0.96 -6.29
CA TYR A 107 -3.33 -0.96 -7.37
C TYR A 107 -2.89 -0.05 -8.52
N LEU A 108 -2.51 1.20 -8.23
CA LEU A 108 -2.06 2.16 -9.25
C LEU A 108 -0.76 1.70 -9.92
N ALA A 109 0.21 1.25 -9.14
CA ALA A 109 1.45 0.72 -9.70
C ALA A 109 1.21 -0.51 -10.59
N GLY A 110 0.35 -1.44 -10.16
CA GLY A 110 -0.05 -2.60 -10.96
C GLY A 110 -0.77 -2.22 -12.25
N MET A 111 -1.63 -1.20 -12.21
CA MET A 111 -2.29 -0.68 -13.41
C MET A 111 -1.27 -0.13 -14.42
N ILE A 112 -0.32 0.66 -13.96
CA ILE A 112 0.69 1.30 -14.82
C ILE A 112 1.68 0.27 -15.38
N TYR A 113 2.18 -0.63 -14.53
CA TYR A 113 3.20 -1.60 -14.93
C TYR A 113 2.62 -2.81 -15.66
N TYR A 114 1.67 -3.51 -15.02
CA TYR A 114 1.15 -4.78 -15.51
C TYR A 114 0.17 -4.63 -16.66
N LYS A 115 -0.75 -3.64 -16.60
CA LYS A 115 -1.74 -3.44 -17.68
C LYS A 115 -1.23 -2.54 -18.80
N ASN A 116 -0.59 -1.43 -18.47
CA ASN A 116 -0.19 -0.43 -19.44
C ASN A 116 1.24 -0.62 -19.96
N HIS A 117 1.96 -1.63 -19.45
CA HIS A 117 3.34 -1.97 -19.85
C HIS A 117 4.32 -0.78 -19.78
N ARG A 118 4.11 0.11 -18.81
CA ARG A 118 4.98 1.27 -18.60
C ARG A 118 6.20 0.87 -17.74
N PRO A 119 7.29 1.63 -17.76
CA PRO A 119 8.48 1.32 -17.00
C PRO A 119 8.22 1.26 -15.49
N ALA A 120 8.95 0.40 -14.79
CA ALA A 120 8.77 0.13 -13.36
C ALA A 120 8.90 1.38 -12.48
N TRP A 121 9.86 2.27 -12.79
CA TRP A 121 10.05 3.51 -12.04
C TRP A 121 8.81 4.42 -12.08
N LEU A 122 8.14 4.51 -13.25
CA LEU A 122 6.91 5.31 -13.39
C LEU A 122 5.76 4.69 -12.60
N ALA A 123 5.63 3.36 -12.63
CA ALA A 123 4.63 2.65 -11.85
C ALA A 123 4.83 2.83 -10.34
N CYS A 124 6.05 2.70 -9.87
CA CYS A 124 6.40 2.91 -8.47
C CYS A 124 6.15 4.36 -8.02
N LEU A 125 6.53 5.34 -8.85
CA LEU A 125 6.31 6.76 -8.56
C LEU A 125 4.81 7.10 -8.50
N THR A 126 4.02 6.64 -9.48
CA THR A 126 2.57 6.85 -9.48
C THR A 126 1.88 6.15 -8.33
N GLY A 127 2.36 4.97 -7.93
CA GLY A 127 1.90 4.29 -6.72
C GLY A 127 2.17 5.10 -5.46
N ALA A 128 3.39 5.62 -5.28
CA ALA A 128 3.75 6.45 -4.12
C ALA A 128 2.92 7.74 -4.03
N ILE A 129 2.69 8.40 -5.17
CA ILE A 129 1.79 9.58 -5.23
C ILE A 129 0.36 9.17 -4.86
N GLY A 130 -0.13 8.06 -5.39
CA GLY A 130 -1.46 7.54 -5.06
C GLY A 130 -1.62 7.21 -3.57
N MET A 131 -0.58 6.67 -2.94
CA MET A 131 -0.53 6.43 -1.50
C MET A 131 -0.68 7.73 -0.71
N ALA A 132 0.07 8.78 -1.09
CA ALA A 132 0.01 10.08 -0.43
C ALA A 132 -1.35 10.77 -0.60
N ILE A 133 -1.96 10.69 -1.78
CA ILE A 133 -3.32 11.21 -2.02
C ILE A 133 -4.35 10.43 -1.20
N MET A 134 -4.27 9.11 -1.19
CA MET A 134 -5.16 8.28 -0.38
C MET A 134 -4.96 8.57 1.12
N ALA A 135 -3.72 8.80 1.56
CA ALA A 135 -3.43 9.21 2.93
C ALA A 135 -4.10 10.54 3.30
N ALA A 136 -4.10 11.53 2.41
CA ALA A 136 -4.80 12.78 2.66
C ALA A 136 -6.31 12.56 2.88
N VAL A 137 -6.94 11.79 1.99
CA VAL A 137 -8.39 11.51 2.07
C VAL A 137 -8.72 10.69 3.31
N THR A 138 -8.01 9.59 3.54
CA THR A 138 -8.32 8.68 4.65
C THR A 138 -8.00 9.30 6.01
N ASN A 139 -6.91 10.05 6.15
CA ASN A 139 -6.61 10.74 7.41
C ASN A 139 -7.67 11.78 7.72
N TYR A 140 -8.06 12.62 6.77
CA TYR A 140 -9.01 13.70 7.01
C TYR A 140 -10.41 13.18 7.33
N PHE A 141 -10.92 12.21 6.56
CA PHE A 141 -12.32 11.78 6.63
C PHE A 141 -12.54 10.54 7.51
N ILE A 142 -11.53 9.71 7.73
CA ILE A 142 -11.69 8.42 8.42
C ILE A 142 -10.83 8.37 9.69
N LEU A 143 -9.50 8.53 9.56
CA LEU A 143 -8.59 8.23 10.66
C LEU A 143 -8.68 9.26 11.78
N LEU A 144 -8.55 10.56 11.47
CA LEU A 144 -8.65 11.60 12.49
C LEU A 144 -10.00 11.58 13.20
N PRO A 145 -11.17 11.50 12.51
CA PRO A 145 -12.45 11.31 13.20
C PRO A 145 -12.53 10.03 14.04
N LEU A 146 -11.91 8.96 13.59
CA LEU A 146 -11.90 7.71 14.35
C LEU A 146 -11.02 7.80 15.59
N PHE A 147 -9.86 8.46 15.49
CA PHE A 147 -9.02 8.75 16.66
C PHE A 147 -9.70 9.68 17.67
N GLU A 148 -10.55 10.61 17.22
CA GLU A 148 -11.36 11.48 18.10
C GLU A 148 -12.28 10.66 19.04
N THR A 149 -12.63 9.42 18.72
CA THR A 149 -13.41 8.55 19.61
C THR A 149 -12.59 8.02 20.80
N PHE A 150 -11.27 8.03 20.71
CA PHE A 150 -10.35 7.52 21.75
C PHE A 150 -9.66 8.63 22.53
N MET A 151 -9.46 9.81 21.89
CA MET A 151 -8.82 10.96 22.54
C MET A 151 -9.37 12.28 21.98
N PRO A 152 -9.41 13.38 22.78
CA PRO A 152 -9.82 14.67 22.29
C PRO A 152 -8.98 15.15 21.11
N LEU A 153 -9.60 15.78 20.11
CA LEU A 153 -8.92 16.29 18.91
C LEU A 153 -7.77 17.24 19.25
N ASP A 154 -7.96 18.11 20.25
CA ASP A 154 -6.93 19.04 20.68
C ASP A 154 -5.68 18.32 21.21
N ALA A 155 -5.85 17.24 21.96
CA ALA A 155 -4.74 16.42 22.44
C ALA A 155 -4.03 15.69 21.29
N LEU A 156 -4.80 15.23 20.30
CA LEU A 156 -4.25 14.63 19.08
C LEU A 156 -3.44 15.65 18.30
N ILE A 157 -3.97 16.83 18.03
CA ILE A 157 -3.27 17.92 17.34
C ILE A 157 -2.01 18.33 18.12
N ALA A 158 -2.09 18.46 19.44
CA ALA A 158 -0.96 18.81 20.30
C ALA A 158 0.19 17.78 20.17
N SER A 159 -0.12 16.49 20.07
CA SER A 159 0.89 15.45 19.88
C SER A 159 1.66 15.57 18.55
N PHE A 160 1.05 16.08 17.51
CA PHE A 160 1.72 16.41 16.24
C PHE A 160 2.47 17.74 16.30
N ALA A 161 1.89 18.76 16.99
CA ALA A 161 2.49 20.07 17.14
C ALA A 161 3.80 20.05 17.95
N GLU A 162 3.98 19.04 18.82
CA GLU A 162 5.24 18.81 19.54
C GLU A 162 6.42 18.59 18.58
N PHE A 163 6.17 17.93 17.44
CA PHE A 163 7.19 17.66 16.43
C PHE A 163 7.20 18.69 15.29
N ILE A 164 6.03 19.23 14.96
CA ILE A 164 5.85 20.18 13.85
C ILE A 164 5.05 21.38 14.37
N PRO A 165 5.72 22.47 14.79
CA PRO A 165 5.07 23.62 15.45
C PRO A 165 4.00 24.35 14.64
N PHE A 166 3.92 24.11 13.32
CA PHE A 166 2.93 24.75 12.43
C PHE A 166 1.58 24.03 12.39
N ILE A 167 1.44 22.93 13.11
CA ILE A 167 0.20 22.14 13.15
C ILE A 167 -0.72 22.71 14.22
N HIS A 168 -1.81 23.33 13.78
CA HIS A 168 -2.85 23.90 14.64
C HIS A 168 -4.24 23.37 14.33
N THR A 169 -4.43 22.80 13.15
CA THR A 169 -5.71 22.31 12.69
C THR A 169 -5.62 20.87 12.18
N LYS A 170 -6.77 20.21 12.06
CA LYS A 170 -6.90 18.89 11.43
C LYS A 170 -6.33 18.87 10.02
N LEU A 171 -6.52 19.95 9.26
CA LEU A 171 -5.98 20.06 7.92
C LEU A 171 -4.46 20.12 7.92
N ASP A 172 -3.86 20.83 8.90
CA ASP A 172 -2.41 20.91 9.02
C ASP A 172 -1.78 19.56 9.30
N VAL A 173 -2.42 18.71 10.14
CA VAL A 173 -1.97 17.32 10.36
C VAL A 173 -1.89 16.57 9.04
N VAL A 174 -2.89 16.72 8.17
CA VAL A 174 -2.90 16.04 6.87
C VAL A 174 -1.82 16.58 5.95
N LEU A 175 -1.70 17.90 5.83
CA LEU A 175 -0.77 18.54 4.88
C LEU A 175 0.69 18.39 5.30
N TRP A 176 0.99 18.55 6.59
CA TRP A 176 2.37 18.60 7.08
C TRP A 176 2.88 17.29 7.67
N ASN A 177 2.00 16.34 7.98
CA ASN A 177 2.41 15.02 8.45
C ASN A 177 1.92 13.90 7.53
N ALA A 178 0.62 13.69 7.35
CA ALA A 178 0.09 12.52 6.66
C ALA A 178 0.58 12.41 5.20
N ILE A 179 0.54 13.49 4.41
CA ILE A 179 0.99 13.49 3.01
C ILE A 179 2.50 13.23 2.91
N PRO A 180 3.39 14.02 3.54
CA PRO A 180 4.83 13.83 3.41
C PRO A 180 5.30 12.50 3.99
N PHE A 181 4.72 12.04 5.10
CA PHE A 181 5.02 10.75 5.68
C PHE A 181 4.72 9.59 4.71
N ASN A 182 3.51 9.55 4.14
CA ASN A 182 3.11 8.47 3.24
C ASN A 182 3.81 8.58 1.87
N LEU A 183 4.12 9.78 1.41
CA LEU A 183 4.95 9.95 0.22
C LEU A 183 6.36 9.39 0.45
N LEU A 184 6.97 9.69 1.59
CA LEU A 184 8.30 9.18 1.96
C LEU A 184 8.27 7.65 2.10
N LYS A 185 7.26 7.08 2.80
CA LYS A 185 7.05 5.63 2.89
C LYS A 185 6.94 5.02 1.51
N GLY A 186 6.06 5.56 0.66
CA GLY A 186 5.85 5.07 -0.70
C GLY A 186 7.11 5.12 -1.58
N LEU A 187 7.88 6.21 -1.50
CA LEU A 187 9.15 6.33 -2.23
C LEU A 187 10.22 5.36 -1.71
N GLY A 188 10.29 5.13 -0.39
CA GLY A 188 11.19 4.13 0.20
C GLY A 188 10.87 2.72 -0.30
N ILE A 189 9.59 2.33 -0.28
CA ILE A 189 9.11 1.05 -0.81
C ILE A 189 9.38 0.95 -2.32
N ALA A 190 9.15 2.04 -3.07
CA ALA A 190 9.44 2.12 -4.50
C ALA A 190 10.93 1.87 -4.79
N LEU A 191 11.83 2.50 -4.02
CA LEU A 191 13.27 2.33 -4.17
C LEU A 191 13.69 0.87 -3.93
N VAL A 192 13.25 0.28 -2.82
CA VAL A 192 13.51 -1.14 -2.52
C VAL A 192 12.98 -2.03 -3.64
N THR A 193 11.76 -1.76 -4.11
CA THR A 193 11.16 -2.52 -5.21
C THR A 193 11.97 -2.42 -6.48
N LEU A 194 12.40 -1.24 -6.90
CA LEU A 194 13.18 -1.06 -8.13
C LEU A 194 14.52 -1.80 -8.10
N VAL A 195 15.14 -1.91 -6.93
CA VAL A 195 16.41 -2.65 -6.75
C VAL A 195 16.21 -4.16 -6.73
N VAL A 196 15.17 -4.63 -6.04
CA VAL A 196 14.96 -6.07 -5.78
C VAL A 196 14.11 -6.74 -6.85
N TYR A 197 13.12 -6.04 -7.42
CA TYR A 197 12.18 -6.58 -8.39
C TYR A 197 12.82 -7.28 -9.60
N PRO A 198 13.86 -6.74 -10.26
CA PRO A 198 14.50 -7.40 -11.40
C PRO A 198 15.06 -8.78 -11.04
N LYS A 199 15.51 -8.95 -9.79
CA LYS A 199 16.07 -10.23 -9.29
C LYS A 199 14.97 -11.24 -8.94
N LEU A 200 13.79 -10.77 -8.50
CA LEU A 200 12.66 -11.63 -8.14
C LEU A 200 11.82 -12.04 -9.35
N THR A 201 11.80 -11.26 -10.43
CA THR A 201 10.97 -11.51 -11.61
C THR A 201 11.15 -12.91 -12.21
N PRO A 202 12.37 -13.47 -12.38
CA PRO A 202 12.56 -14.82 -12.93
C PRO A 202 11.91 -15.92 -12.06
N VAL A 203 11.97 -15.75 -10.74
CA VAL A 203 11.40 -16.70 -9.77
C VAL A 203 9.88 -16.64 -9.80
N LEU A 204 9.32 -15.44 -9.79
CA LEU A 204 7.87 -15.21 -9.70
C LEU A 204 7.14 -15.53 -11.00
N ARG A 205 7.73 -15.20 -12.15
CA ARG A 205 7.14 -15.51 -13.47
C ARG A 205 7.35 -16.96 -13.91
N GLY A 206 8.27 -17.68 -13.27
CA GLY A 206 8.74 -18.99 -13.70
C GLY A 206 9.64 -18.87 -14.93
N THR A 207 10.80 -19.51 -14.88
CA THR A 207 11.67 -19.62 -16.05
C THR A 207 10.98 -20.47 -17.11
N ASN A 208 10.26 -19.86 -18.04
CA ASN A 208 9.94 -20.51 -19.31
C ASN A 208 11.24 -20.53 -20.16
N LYS A 209 12.27 -21.22 -19.66
CA LYS A 209 13.36 -21.68 -20.49
C LYS A 209 12.90 -23.00 -21.11
N GLY A 210 12.34 -22.90 -22.29
CA GLY A 210 12.09 -24.10 -23.08
C GLY A 210 10.76 -24.07 -23.85
N ARG A 211 10.70 -23.31 -24.93
CA ARG A 211 10.26 -23.78 -26.26
C ARG A 211 10.45 -22.69 -27.28
#